data_e1e90d0453e465d24fad7ddac8dabd43
#
_entry.id   e1e90d0453e465d24fad7ddac8dabd43
#
_cell.length_a   1.000
_cell.length_b   1.000
_cell.length_c   1.000
_cell.angle_alpha   90.00
_cell.angle_beta   90.00
_cell.angle_gamma   90.00
#
_symmetry.space_group_name_H-M   'P 1'
#
loop_
_entity.id
_entity.type
_entity.pdbx_description
1 polymer ?
#
loop_
_entity_poly.entity_id
_entity_poly.type
_entity_poly.pdbx_seq_one_letter_code
_entity_poly.pdbx_strand_id
1 'polypeptide(L)'
;IAVAMALAVLDSSEIAHPALEVVFTVDEEIGMEGAQGLDFSQLSARRMLNVDSEDEGIFTVSCAGGASANVSIGLTSAPCALACARLTVSGLIGGHSGQEIDKGRANANLLLGRVLNAVQCTLSFRLVSAAGGLKDNAIPNAAEAVLALREEDMPAAREIAAACEADFRKEYAAADPSVAVALEPAPACDQALTEEATLRVVRFLLLVPNGIAAMSMDIPGLVQTSCNLGIFHVTDSVLTAVSSVRSSVSSQKQMLLARIDALSQLLGGSLHVTGAYPAWEYRRES
;
A
#
# COMPACT_ATOMS: atom_id res chain seq x y z
N ILE A 1 -23.24 -19.12 4.36
CA ILE A 1 -23.94 -20.06 3.44
C ILE A 1 -23.08 -21.32 3.31
N ALA A 2 -21.79 -21.24 2.96
CA ALA A 2 -20.89 -22.36 2.71
C ALA A 2 -20.86 -23.40 3.86
N VAL A 3 -20.78 -22.96 5.11
CA VAL A 3 -20.83 -23.83 6.30
C VAL A 3 -22.12 -24.64 6.34
N ALA A 4 -23.27 -24.01 6.13
CA ALA A 4 -24.56 -24.68 6.13
C ALA A 4 -24.70 -25.68 4.97
N MET A 5 -24.19 -25.36 3.79
CA MET A 5 -24.18 -26.27 2.63
C MET A 5 -23.33 -27.50 2.90
N ALA A 6 -22.11 -27.32 3.43
CA ALA A 6 -21.23 -28.43 3.77
C ALA A 6 -21.87 -29.38 4.80
N LEU A 7 -22.46 -28.83 5.86
CA LEU A 7 -23.17 -29.61 6.87
C LEU A 7 -24.39 -30.34 6.29
N ALA A 8 -25.16 -29.68 5.42
CA ALA A 8 -26.32 -30.30 4.76
C ALA A 8 -25.93 -31.48 3.85
N VAL A 9 -24.80 -31.36 3.13
CA VAL A 9 -24.29 -32.49 2.31
C VAL A 9 -23.85 -33.65 3.18
N LEU A 10 -23.14 -33.39 4.29
CA LEU A 10 -22.67 -34.43 5.20
C LEU A 10 -23.81 -35.15 5.93
N ASP A 11 -24.92 -34.45 6.22
CA ASP A 11 -26.09 -35.00 6.91
C ASP A 11 -27.05 -35.73 5.95
N SER A 12 -26.98 -35.47 4.65
CA SER A 12 -27.89 -36.02 3.65
C SER A 12 -27.57 -37.46 3.27
N SER A 13 -28.58 -38.32 3.30
CA SER A 13 -28.51 -39.67 2.69
C SER A 13 -28.93 -39.71 1.20
N GLU A 14 -29.43 -38.59 0.66
CA GLU A 14 -29.97 -38.52 -0.71
C GLU A 14 -28.98 -37.87 -1.71
N ILE A 15 -28.07 -37.04 -1.21
CA ILE A 15 -27.06 -36.36 -2.04
C ILE A 15 -25.88 -37.30 -2.28
N ALA A 16 -25.70 -37.75 -3.53
CA ALA A 16 -24.56 -38.58 -3.89
C ALA A 16 -23.26 -37.73 -3.86
N HIS A 17 -22.28 -38.17 -3.09
CA HIS A 17 -20.98 -37.54 -2.99
C HIS A 17 -19.87 -38.58 -2.74
N PRO A 18 -18.61 -38.31 -3.14
CA PRO A 18 -17.46 -39.10 -2.74
C PRO A 18 -17.18 -38.93 -1.24
N ALA A 19 -16.14 -39.61 -0.73
CA ALA A 19 -15.65 -39.30 0.61
C ALA A 19 -15.26 -37.82 0.72
N LEU A 20 -15.79 -37.12 1.74
CA LEU A 20 -15.61 -35.70 1.99
C LEU A 20 -14.88 -35.46 3.31
N GLU A 21 -13.98 -34.52 3.27
CA GLU A 21 -13.38 -33.88 4.45
C GLU A 21 -13.77 -32.40 4.41
N VAL A 22 -14.43 -31.91 5.43
CA VAL A 22 -14.86 -30.52 5.51
C VAL A 22 -13.99 -29.79 6.52
N VAL A 23 -13.40 -28.68 6.10
CA VAL A 23 -12.51 -27.87 6.93
C VAL A 23 -13.13 -26.49 7.12
N PHE A 24 -13.29 -26.08 8.38
CA PHE A 24 -13.65 -24.72 8.75
C PHE A 24 -12.48 -24.07 9.45
N THR A 25 -12.06 -22.92 8.94
CA THR A 25 -11.00 -22.11 9.55
C THR A 25 -11.60 -20.87 10.21
N VAL A 26 -10.84 -20.28 11.13
CA VAL A 26 -11.20 -19.04 11.83
C VAL A 26 -10.27 -17.91 11.39
N ASP A 27 -10.67 -16.67 11.67
CA ASP A 27 -9.82 -15.49 11.55
C ASP A 27 -9.26 -15.24 10.12
N GLU A 28 -10.08 -15.49 9.08
CA GLU A 28 -9.70 -15.20 7.70
C GLU A 28 -9.43 -13.71 7.52
N GLU A 29 -10.34 -12.84 8.01
CA GLU A 29 -10.33 -11.38 7.85
C GLU A 29 -9.15 -10.67 8.54
N ILE A 30 -8.54 -11.31 9.54
CA ILE A 30 -7.42 -10.73 10.29
C ILE A 30 -6.07 -11.40 10.00
N GLY A 31 -5.95 -12.11 8.88
CA GLY A 31 -4.69 -12.68 8.39
C GLY A 31 -4.69 -14.18 8.19
N MET A 32 -5.86 -14.84 8.13
CA MET A 32 -6.01 -16.27 7.87
C MET A 32 -5.30 -17.14 8.94
N GLU A 33 -5.31 -16.73 10.21
CA GLU A 33 -4.58 -17.41 11.29
C GLU A 33 -4.99 -18.87 11.44
N GLY A 34 -6.29 -19.17 11.33
CA GLY A 34 -6.80 -20.53 11.36
C GLY A 34 -6.30 -21.41 10.22
N ALA A 35 -6.18 -20.86 9.01
CA ALA A 35 -5.65 -21.58 7.87
C ALA A 35 -4.13 -21.79 7.99
N GLN A 36 -3.39 -20.81 8.52
CA GLN A 36 -1.95 -20.93 8.75
C GLN A 36 -1.61 -21.94 9.86
N GLY A 37 -2.47 -22.06 10.89
CA GLY A 37 -2.31 -23.01 12.00
C GLY A 37 -2.84 -24.42 11.72
N LEU A 38 -3.43 -24.68 10.55
CA LEU A 38 -4.02 -25.97 10.23
C LEU A 38 -2.95 -27.07 10.05
N ASP A 39 -3.13 -28.18 10.75
CA ASP A 39 -2.34 -29.39 10.57
C ASP A 39 -2.86 -30.19 9.36
N PHE A 40 -2.22 -29.97 8.20
CA PHE A 40 -2.56 -30.66 6.94
C PHE A 40 -2.29 -32.17 6.98
N SER A 41 -1.54 -32.70 7.95
CA SER A 41 -1.31 -34.15 8.09
C SER A 41 -2.59 -34.92 8.41
N GLN A 42 -3.59 -34.25 8.93
CA GLN A 42 -4.92 -34.81 9.23
C GLN A 42 -5.79 -35.00 7.98
N LEU A 43 -5.41 -34.40 6.84
CA LEU A 43 -6.20 -34.40 5.61
C LEU A 43 -5.67 -35.44 4.61
N SER A 44 -6.57 -36.26 4.10
CA SER A 44 -6.28 -37.26 3.07
C SER A 44 -6.70 -36.81 1.66
N ALA A 45 -7.64 -35.88 1.56
CA ALA A 45 -8.14 -35.32 0.30
C ALA A 45 -7.02 -34.68 -0.53
N ARG A 46 -7.14 -34.75 -1.87
CA ARG A 46 -6.19 -34.18 -2.84
C ARG A 46 -6.84 -33.17 -3.78
N ARG A 47 -8.14 -32.97 -3.66
CA ARG A 47 -8.90 -31.94 -4.37
C ARG A 47 -9.63 -31.10 -3.33
N MET A 48 -9.63 -29.81 -3.52
CA MET A 48 -10.29 -28.85 -2.64
C MET A 48 -11.26 -28.00 -3.45
N LEU A 49 -12.46 -27.81 -2.89
CA LEU A 49 -13.42 -26.80 -3.33
C LEU A 49 -13.50 -25.75 -2.23
N ASN A 50 -13.05 -24.54 -2.54
CA ASN A 50 -13.27 -23.40 -1.66
C ASN A 50 -14.60 -22.75 -2.07
N VAL A 51 -15.58 -22.76 -1.16
CA VAL A 51 -16.92 -22.20 -1.38
C VAL A 51 -17.12 -20.83 -0.73
N ASP A 52 -16.01 -20.18 -0.38
CA ASP A 52 -15.96 -18.83 0.16
C ASP A 52 -15.68 -17.81 -0.96
N SER A 53 -16.59 -17.77 -1.96
CA SER A 53 -16.55 -16.86 -3.09
C SER A 53 -17.88 -16.10 -3.18
N GLU A 54 -17.85 -14.83 -3.51
CA GLU A 54 -19.01 -13.94 -3.48
C GLU A 54 -19.87 -14.04 -4.75
N ASP A 55 -19.27 -14.35 -5.90
CA ASP A 55 -19.92 -14.34 -7.20
C ASP A 55 -20.50 -15.72 -7.58
N GLU A 56 -21.82 -15.77 -7.81
CA GLU A 56 -22.48 -16.99 -8.22
C GLU A 56 -22.06 -17.41 -9.64
N GLY A 57 -21.72 -18.70 -9.80
CA GLY A 57 -21.37 -19.28 -11.10
C GLY A 57 -19.96 -18.94 -11.58
N ILE A 58 -19.15 -18.26 -10.79
CA ILE A 58 -17.75 -17.97 -11.10
C ILE A 58 -16.82 -18.92 -10.34
N PHE A 59 -15.93 -19.57 -11.10
CA PHE A 59 -14.87 -20.40 -10.53
C PHE A 59 -13.54 -19.65 -10.58
N THR A 60 -13.00 -19.31 -9.42
CA THR A 60 -11.67 -18.72 -9.31
C THR A 60 -10.62 -19.80 -9.53
N VAL A 61 -9.73 -19.58 -10.49
CA VAL A 61 -8.69 -20.55 -10.91
C VAL A 61 -7.26 -20.10 -10.60
N SER A 62 -7.13 -18.93 -9.97
CA SER A 62 -5.86 -18.42 -9.43
C SER A 62 -6.13 -17.37 -8.38
N CYS A 63 -5.19 -17.16 -7.48
CA CYS A 63 -5.26 -16.11 -6.48
C CYS A 63 -3.87 -15.51 -6.27
N ALA A 64 -3.82 -14.18 -6.14
CA ALA A 64 -2.58 -13.52 -5.77
C ALA A 64 -2.21 -13.85 -4.31
N GLY A 65 -0.98 -14.23 -4.09
CA GLY A 65 -0.39 -14.19 -2.76
C GLY A 65 -0.12 -12.76 -2.32
N GLY A 66 -0.04 -12.54 -1.02
CA GLY A 66 0.19 -11.21 -0.45
C GLY A 66 1.28 -11.19 0.62
N ALA A 67 1.69 -9.98 0.98
CA ALA A 67 2.51 -9.69 2.14
C ALA A 67 2.44 -8.20 2.48
N SER A 68 2.51 -7.85 3.76
CA SER A 68 2.67 -6.47 4.24
C SER A 68 4.15 -6.21 4.52
N ALA A 69 4.72 -5.25 3.77
CA ALA A 69 6.10 -4.80 3.89
C ALA A 69 6.16 -3.60 4.84
N ASN A 70 6.62 -3.82 6.07
CA ASN A 70 6.70 -2.81 7.12
C ASN A 70 8.13 -2.24 7.17
N VAL A 71 8.28 -1.00 6.75
CA VAL A 71 9.56 -0.26 6.75
C VAL A 71 9.66 0.60 8.00
N SER A 72 10.86 0.64 8.59
CA SER A 72 11.20 1.56 9.66
C SER A 72 12.58 2.18 9.40
N ILE A 73 12.65 3.52 9.38
CA ILE A 73 13.89 4.28 9.15
C ILE A 73 14.06 5.27 10.30
N GLY A 74 15.11 5.12 11.09
CA GLY A 74 15.45 6.07 12.14
C GLY A 74 15.82 7.43 11.56
N LEU A 75 15.28 8.51 12.14
CA LEU A 75 15.47 9.90 11.72
C LEU A 75 16.09 10.72 12.85
N THR A 76 16.66 11.84 12.50
CA THR A 76 17.26 12.78 13.46
C THR A 76 16.60 14.15 13.34
N SER A 77 16.17 14.70 14.48
CA SER A 77 15.67 16.06 14.58
C SER A 77 16.68 17.00 15.21
N ALA A 78 16.48 18.29 15.00
CA ALA A 78 17.28 19.33 15.63
C ALA A 78 16.36 20.57 15.90
N PRO A 79 16.74 21.45 16.81
CA PRO A 79 16.01 22.69 17.07
C PRO A 79 15.68 23.45 15.79
N CYS A 80 14.49 24.05 15.73
CA CYS A 80 13.98 24.76 14.57
C CYS A 80 13.23 26.03 15.04
N ALA A 81 13.52 27.14 14.40
CA ALA A 81 12.83 28.42 14.63
C ALA A 81 12.29 29.00 13.30
N LEU A 82 12.13 28.16 12.29
CA LEU A 82 11.59 28.54 10.99
C LEU A 82 10.06 28.64 11.05
N ALA A 83 9.48 29.38 10.10
CA ALA A 83 8.03 29.41 9.92
C ALA A 83 7.54 28.04 9.40
N CYS A 84 6.34 27.63 9.84
CA CYS A 84 5.78 26.35 9.46
C CYS A 84 4.61 26.50 8.50
N ALA A 85 4.52 25.56 7.55
CA ALA A 85 3.39 25.43 6.65
C ALA A 85 2.92 23.96 6.58
N ARG A 86 1.60 23.77 6.47
CA ARG A 86 0.97 22.48 6.22
C ARG A 86 0.74 22.32 4.73
N LEU A 87 1.34 21.31 4.16
CA LEU A 87 1.10 20.81 2.81
C LEU A 87 0.10 19.67 2.88
N THR A 88 -0.98 19.76 2.10
CA THR A 88 -2.00 18.69 1.99
C THR A 88 -2.19 18.27 0.56
N VAL A 89 -2.34 16.98 0.34
CA VAL A 89 -2.82 16.37 -0.90
C VAL A 89 -4.15 15.69 -0.57
N SER A 90 -5.21 16.00 -1.31
CA SER A 90 -6.57 15.55 -1.01
C SER A 90 -7.42 15.44 -2.27
N GLY A 91 -8.71 15.08 -2.11
CA GLY A 91 -9.65 15.00 -3.21
C GLY A 91 -9.51 13.75 -4.10
N LEU A 92 -8.68 12.79 -3.69
CA LEU A 92 -8.53 11.52 -4.39
C LEU A 92 -9.64 10.54 -4.00
N ILE A 93 -10.01 9.65 -4.92
CA ILE A 93 -11.07 8.65 -4.70
C ILE A 93 -10.57 7.54 -3.77
N GLY A 94 -9.31 7.11 -3.91
CA GLY A 94 -8.79 5.96 -3.20
C GLY A 94 -9.39 4.65 -3.71
N GLY A 95 -9.44 3.61 -2.88
CA GLY A 95 -10.05 2.31 -3.20
C GLY A 95 -9.26 1.14 -2.68
N HIS A 96 -9.74 -0.08 -2.95
CA HIS A 96 -9.07 -1.31 -2.52
C HIS A 96 -7.85 -1.61 -3.39
N SER A 97 -6.66 -1.73 -2.78
CA SER A 97 -5.39 -1.90 -3.50
C SER A 97 -5.25 -3.23 -4.27
N GLY A 98 -6.08 -4.22 -3.97
CA GLY A 98 -6.11 -5.48 -4.71
C GLY A 98 -7.09 -5.46 -5.89
N GLN A 99 -8.31 -4.98 -5.66
CA GLN A 99 -9.41 -5.04 -6.65
C GLN A 99 -9.46 -3.83 -7.58
N GLU A 100 -8.90 -2.69 -7.17
CA GLU A 100 -9.04 -1.42 -7.89
C GLU A 100 -7.70 -0.78 -8.27
N ILE A 101 -6.59 -1.51 -8.13
CA ILE A 101 -5.25 -1.01 -8.50
C ILE A 101 -5.13 -0.73 -9.99
N ASP A 102 -5.95 -1.40 -10.82
CA ASP A 102 -6.06 -1.22 -12.27
C ASP A 102 -6.80 0.05 -12.69
N LYS A 103 -7.49 0.72 -11.78
CA LYS A 103 -8.28 1.94 -12.09
C LYS A 103 -7.42 3.18 -12.34
N GLY A 104 -6.11 3.09 -12.19
CA GLY A 104 -5.19 4.20 -12.43
C GLY A 104 -5.31 5.36 -11.44
N ARG A 105 -5.89 5.11 -10.25
CA ARG A 105 -6.03 6.12 -9.20
C ARG A 105 -4.69 6.50 -8.60
N ALA A 106 -4.57 7.77 -8.24
CA ALA A 106 -3.37 8.30 -7.60
C ALA A 106 -3.26 7.81 -6.16
N ASN A 107 -2.02 7.69 -5.69
CA ASN A 107 -1.70 7.45 -4.28
C ASN A 107 -1.25 8.78 -3.65
N ALA A 108 -1.99 9.27 -2.66
CA ALA A 108 -1.73 10.56 -2.02
C ALA A 108 -0.32 10.66 -1.40
N ASN A 109 0.22 9.57 -0.85
CA ASN A 109 1.57 9.55 -0.29
C ASN A 109 2.63 9.82 -1.36
N LEU A 110 2.46 9.27 -2.56
CA LEU A 110 3.39 9.50 -3.67
C LEU A 110 3.26 10.90 -4.24
N LEU A 111 2.03 11.42 -4.36
CA LEU A 111 1.84 12.80 -4.78
C LEU A 111 2.44 13.78 -3.77
N LEU A 112 2.28 13.53 -2.46
CA LEU A 112 2.96 14.28 -1.41
C LEU A 112 4.49 14.26 -1.63
N GLY A 113 5.08 13.09 -1.87
CA GLY A 113 6.51 12.95 -2.15
C GLY A 113 6.97 13.76 -3.36
N ARG A 114 6.15 13.82 -4.43
CA ARG A 114 6.43 14.63 -5.63
C ARG A 114 6.41 16.12 -5.34
N VAL A 115 5.45 16.62 -4.56
CA VAL A 115 5.42 18.03 -4.14
C VAL A 115 6.61 18.37 -3.25
N LEU A 116 6.91 17.54 -2.25
CA LEU A 116 8.08 17.72 -1.38
C LEU A 116 9.39 17.79 -2.18
N ASN A 117 9.54 16.91 -3.16
CA ASN A 117 10.70 16.94 -4.07
C ASN A 117 10.74 18.22 -4.91
N ALA A 118 9.62 18.66 -5.47
CA ALA A 118 9.56 19.89 -6.27
C ALA A 118 9.96 21.11 -5.41
N VAL A 119 9.49 21.20 -4.18
CA VAL A 119 9.92 22.24 -3.23
C VAL A 119 11.41 22.13 -2.94
N GLN A 120 11.93 20.92 -2.68
CA GLN A 120 13.35 20.70 -2.34
C GLN A 120 14.33 21.04 -3.48
N CYS A 121 13.89 20.89 -4.72
CA CYS A 121 14.71 21.28 -5.89
C CYS A 121 14.94 22.80 -6.01
N THR A 122 14.12 23.60 -5.34
CA THR A 122 14.13 25.07 -5.47
C THR A 122 14.41 25.77 -4.17
N LEU A 123 13.92 25.24 -3.05
CA LEU A 123 13.93 25.86 -1.73
C LEU A 123 14.51 24.90 -0.69
N SER A 124 15.13 25.45 0.34
CA SER A 124 15.51 24.66 1.52
C SER A 124 14.35 24.62 2.51
N PHE A 125 13.99 23.42 2.96
CA PHE A 125 13.05 23.21 4.05
C PHE A 125 13.47 22.03 4.92
N ARG A 126 12.89 21.96 6.11
CA ARG A 126 13.00 20.83 7.03
C ARG A 126 11.62 20.27 7.29
N LEU A 127 11.48 18.94 7.29
CA LEU A 127 10.21 18.28 7.57
C LEU A 127 9.98 18.24 9.10
N VAL A 128 8.79 18.58 9.55
CA VAL A 128 8.37 18.46 10.95
C VAL A 128 7.64 17.15 11.16
N SER A 129 6.69 16.84 10.30
CA SER A 129 5.92 15.60 10.30
C SER A 129 5.34 15.33 8.93
N ALA A 130 4.96 14.08 8.67
CA ALA A 130 4.15 13.74 7.51
C ALA A 130 3.32 12.49 7.81
N ALA A 131 2.14 12.39 7.20
CA ALA A 131 1.29 11.21 7.33
C ALA A 131 0.36 11.06 6.12
N GLY A 132 -0.02 9.81 5.80
CA GLY A 132 -1.04 9.51 4.81
C GLY A 132 -1.42 8.05 4.78
N GLY A 133 -2.70 7.81 4.47
CA GLY A 133 -3.31 6.49 4.48
C GLY A 133 -3.61 5.94 5.87
N LEU A 134 -4.62 5.09 5.95
CA LEU A 134 -5.12 4.52 7.21
C LEU A 134 -5.07 3.00 7.24
N LYS A 135 -5.05 2.35 6.07
CA LYS A 135 -5.03 0.89 5.90
C LYS A 135 -4.02 0.50 4.83
N ASP A 136 -3.31 -0.59 5.04
CA ASP A 136 -2.31 -1.10 4.10
C ASP A 136 -2.92 -1.58 2.78
N ASN A 137 -4.15 -2.12 2.83
CA ASN A 137 -4.89 -2.60 1.67
C ASN A 137 -5.75 -1.54 0.96
N ALA A 138 -5.64 -0.26 1.34
CA ALA A 138 -6.35 0.85 0.70
C ALA A 138 -5.36 1.77 -0.04
N ILE A 139 -5.75 2.28 -1.21
CA ILE A 139 -5.03 3.33 -1.92
C ILE A 139 -5.29 4.64 -1.16
N PRO A 140 -4.26 5.31 -0.61
CA PRO A 140 -4.42 6.54 0.16
C PRO A 140 -5.07 7.66 -0.67
N ASN A 141 -6.15 8.22 -0.15
CA ASN A 141 -6.90 9.32 -0.78
C ASN A 141 -6.53 10.71 -0.23
N ALA A 142 -5.76 10.76 0.84
CA ALA A 142 -5.22 11.99 1.41
C ALA A 142 -3.86 11.75 2.08
N ALA A 143 -3.03 12.77 2.06
CA ALA A 143 -1.76 12.81 2.78
C ALA A 143 -1.43 14.25 3.16
N GLU A 144 -0.67 14.43 4.23
CA GLU A 144 -0.22 15.74 4.70
C GLU A 144 1.24 15.74 5.17
N ALA A 145 1.84 16.90 5.15
CA ALA A 145 3.14 17.16 5.77
C ALA A 145 3.19 18.56 6.39
N VAL A 146 3.94 18.71 7.47
CA VAL A 146 4.29 20.01 8.01
C VAL A 146 5.75 20.33 7.68
N LEU A 147 5.95 21.42 6.98
CA LEU A 147 7.25 21.92 6.53
C LEU A 147 7.68 23.10 7.38
N ALA A 148 8.95 23.16 7.75
CA ALA A 148 9.59 24.33 8.33
C ALA A 148 10.51 24.95 7.27
N LEU A 149 10.25 26.20 6.88
CA LEU A 149 10.99 26.92 5.84
C LEU A 149 11.06 28.42 6.21
N ARG A 150 11.91 29.18 5.50
CA ARG A 150 12.00 30.62 5.73
C ARG A 150 10.68 31.29 5.36
N GLU A 151 10.27 32.29 6.12
CA GLU A 151 9.02 33.01 5.87
C GLU A 151 8.99 33.63 4.46
N GLU A 152 10.12 34.15 4.00
CA GLU A 152 10.29 34.72 2.67
C GLU A 152 10.10 33.70 1.54
N ASP A 153 10.29 32.41 1.79
CA ASP A 153 10.12 31.31 0.79
C ASP A 153 8.66 30.81 0.71
N MET A 154 7.79 31.21 1.63
CA MET A 154 6.39 30.75 1.66
C MET A 154 5.60 31.05 0.37
N PRO A 155 5.71 32.22 -0.27
CA PRO A 155 5.03 32.48 -1.54
C PRO A 155 5.50 31.54 -2.65
N ALA A 156 6.81 31.34 -2.79
CA ALA A 156 7.37 30.45 -3.79
C ALA A 156 6.98 28.98 -3.57
N ALA A 157 6.95 28.52 -2.32
CA ALA A 157 6.49 27.19 -1.98
C ALA A 157 5.00 26.96 -2.37
N ARG A 158 4.13 27.96 -2.19
CA ARG A 158 2.74 27.89 -2.65
C ARG A 158 2.62 27.83 -4.17
N GLU A 159 3.42 28.61 -4.90
CA GLU A 159 3.43 28.55 -6.36
C GLU A 159 3.86 27.18 -6.87
N ILE A 160 4.88 26.58 -6.24
CA ILE A 160 5.33 25.20 -6.56
C ILE A 160 4.21 24.19 -6.28
N ALA A 161 3.53 24.28 -5.13
CA ALA A 161 2.41 23.40 -4.80
C ALA A 161 1.26 23.54 -5.80
N ALA A 162 0.91 24.76 -6.20
CA ALA A 162 -0.12 25.04 -7.21
C ALA A 162 0.27 24.50 -8.61
N ALA A 163 1.54 24.58 -8.98
CA ALA A 163 2.04 24.01 -10.23
C ALA A 163 1.92 22.47 -10.21
N CYS A 164 2.29 21.83 -9.11
CA CYS A 164 2.10 20.39 -8.93
C CYS A 164 0.62 19.99 -9.02
N GLU A 165 -0.30 20.76 -8.40
CA GLU A 165 -1.74 20.50 -8.52
C GLU A 165 -2.20 20.54 -9.98
N ALA A 166 -1.77 21.56 -10.72
CA ALA A 166 -2.12 21.71 -12.14
C ALA A 166 -1.64 20.51 -12.99
N ASP A 167 -0.48 19.97 -12.68
CA ASP A 167 0.03 18.77 -13.34
C ASP A 167 -0.74 17.52 -12.94
N PHE A 168 -1.00 17.32 -11.64
CA PHE A 168 -1.79 16.18 -11.14
C PHE A 168 -3.21 16.15 -11.72
N ARG A 169 -3.85 17.31 -11.86
CA ARG A 169 -5.17 17.42 -12.48
C ARG A 169 -5.18 16.98 -13.96
N LYS A 170 -4.07 17.16 -14.68
CA LYS A 170 -3.92 16.65 -16.05
C LYS A 170 -3.65 15.16 -16.07
N GLU A 171 -2.72 14.70 -15.23
CA GLU A 171 -2.30 13.29 -15.17
C GLU A 171 -3.44 12.36 -14.74
N TYR A 172 -4.26 12.81 -13.79
CA TYR A 172 -5.31 12.00 -13.17
C TYR A 172 -6.73 12.50 -13.51
N ALA A 173 -6.90 13.23 -14.62
CA ALA A 173 -8.17 13.82 -15.01
C ALA A 173 -9.34 12.83 -15.06
N ALA A 174 -9.10 11.58 -15.46
CA ALA A 174 -10.11 10.53 -15.53
C ALA A 174 -10.32 9.77 -14.21
N ALA A 175 -9.24 9.56 -13.44
CA ALA A 175 -9.29 8.70 -12.27
C ALA A 175 -9.53 9.47 -10.96
N ASP A 176 -8.97 10.69 -10.85
CA ASP A 176 -9.06 11.54 -9.64
C ASP A 176 -9.26 13.02 -10.01
N PRO A 177 -10.41 13.37 -10.63
CA PRO A 177 -10.65 14.72 -11.18
C PRO A 177 -10.68 15.83 -10.11
N SER A 178 -10.86 15.45 -8.84
CA SER A 178 -10.95 16.39 -7.70
C SER A 178 -9.63 16.55 -6.95
N VAL A 179 -8.50 16.04 -7.48
CA VAL A 179 -7.19 16.17 -6.81
C VAL A 179 -6.89 17.63 -6.51
N ALA A 180 -6.46 17.89 -5.27
CA ALA A 180 -6.13 19.21 -4.77
C ALA A 180 -4.84 19.16 -3.93
N VAL A 181 -4.04 20.22 -4.07
CA VAL A 181 -2.82 20.44 -3.28
C VAL A 181 -2.90 21.83 -2.65
N ALA A 182 -2.77 21.91 -1.34
CA ALA A 182 -2.79 23.18 -0.61
C ALA A 182 -1.55 23.31 0.28
N LEU A 183 -1.02 24.54 0.38
CA LEU A 183 0.00 24.92 1.35
C LEU A 183 -0.48 26.10 2.18
N GLU A 184 -0.74 25.84 3.45
CA GLU A 184 -1.31 26.81 4.39
C GLU A 184 -0.36 27.05 5.57
N PRO A 185 -0.41 28.22 6.22
CA PRO A 185 0.34 28.45 7.45
C PRO A 185 0.01 27.40 8.52
N ALA A 186 1.01 26.97 9.26
CA ALA A 186 0.87 26.03 10.38
C ALA A 186 1.46 26.64 11.66
N PRO A 187 1.07 26.14 12.85
CA PRO A 187 1.70 26.55 14.10
C PRO A 187 3.22 26.36 14.09
N ALA A 188 3.94 27.27 14.72
CA ALA A 188 5.39 27.17 14.84
C ALA A 188 5.80 25.86 15.53
N CYS A 189 6.97 25.36 15.22
CA CYS A 189 7.56 24.18 15.84
C CYS A 189 8.94 24.52 16.47
N ASP A 190 9.27 23.81 17.53
CA ASP A 190 10.57 23.92 18.20
C ASP A 190 11.60 22.92 17.68
N GLN A 191 11.15 21.91 16.97
CA GLN A 191 11.94 20.82 16.41
C GLN A 191 11.50 20.53 14.97
N ALA A 192 12.46 20.19 14.12
CA ALA A 192 12.20 19.64 12.79
C ALA A 192 13.31 18.64 12.45
N LEU A 193 13.05 17.72 11.55
CA LEU A 193 14.07 16.81 11.03
C LEU A 193 15.27 17.60 10.52
N THR A 194 16.47 17.03 10.62
CA THR A 194 17.63 17.61 9.93
C THR A 194 17.41 17.62 8.41
N GLU A 195 18.19 18.40 7.68
CA GLU A 195 18.13 18.43 6.21
C GLU A 195 18.40 17.03 5.62
N GLU A 196 19.35 16.30 6.17
CA GLU A 196 19.68 14.94 5.77
C GLU A 196 18.49 13.99 6.01
N ALA A 197 17.87 14.03 7.18
CA ALA A 197 16.70 13.21 7.51
C ALA A 197 15.50 13.57 6.63
N THR A 198 15.27 14.86 6.36
CA THR A 198 14.25 15.34 5.42
C THR A 198 14.48 14.77 4.01
N LEU A 199 15.71 14.83 3.52
CA LEU A 199 16.09 14.29 2.22
C LEU A 199 15.83 12.77 2.13
N ARG A 200 16.10 12.02 3.20
CA ARG A 200 15.84 10.58 3.26
C ARG A 200 14.34 10.28 3.14
N VAL A 201 13.48 11.06 3.80
CA VAL A 201 12.02 10.94 3.68
C VAL A 201 11.56 11.22 2.25
N VAL A 202 12.00 12.31 1.63
CA VAL A 202 11.65 12.64 0.24
C VAL A 202 12.10 11.54 -0.72
N ARG A 203 13.33 11.05 -0.58
CA ARG A 203 13.85 9.94 -1.40
C ARG A 203 13.08 8.65 -1.22
N PHE A 204 12.65 8.33 0.01
CA PHE A 204 11.79 7.18 0.26
C PHE A 204 10.49 7.26 -0.56
N LEU A 205 9.77 8.37 -0.46
CA LEU A 205 8.51 8.58 -1.19
C LEU A 205 8.65 8.56 -2.72
N LEU A 206 9.80 8.99 -3.24
CA LEU A 206 10.07 8.98 -4.69
C LEU A 206 10.43 7.59 -5.22
N LEU A 207 11.08 6.76 -4.42
CA LEU A 207 11.70 5.51 -4.87
C LEU A 207 10.94 4.25 -4.44
N VAL A 208 10.05 4.35 -3.43
CA VAL A 208 9.29 3.19 -2.96
C VAL A 208 8.43 2.62 -4.09
N PRO A 209 8.49 1.31 -4.34
CA PRO A 209 7.65 0.68 -5.35
C PRO A 209 6.16 0.91 -5.06
N ASN A 210 5.40 1.28 -6.08
CA ASN A 210 3.95 1.45 -5.99
C ASN A 210 3.27 1.24 -7.35
N GLY A 211 2.00 0.82 -7.33
CA GLY A 211 1.20 0.60 -8.53
C GLY A 211 1.41 -0.80 -9.12
N ILE A 212 1.06 -0.94 -10.40
CA ILE A 212 1.16 -2.20 -11.14
C ILE A 212 2.63 -2.41 -11.54
N ALA A 213 3.20 -3.52 -11.12
CA ALA A 213 4.55 -3.93 -11.50
C ALA A 213 4.56 -4.88 -12.70
N ALA A 214 3.52 -5.71 -12.87
CA ALA A 214 3.36 -6.60 -14.03
C ALA A 214 1.89 -6.92 -14.28
N MET A 215 1.56 -7.05 -15.57
CA MET A 215 0.29 -7.62 -16.03
C MET A 215 0.46 -9.09 -16.35
N SER A 216 -0.60 -9.88 -16.26
CA SER A 216 -0.59 -11.29 -16.68
C SER A 216 -0.36 -11.40 -18.19
N MET A 217 0.53 -12.31 -18.58
CA MET A 217 0.75 -12.67 -19.98
C MET A 217 -0.25 -13.72 -20.48
N ASP A 218 -0.91 -14.42 -19.57
CA ASP A 218 -1.88 -15.47 -19.86
C ASP A 218 -3.32 -14.99 -19.90
N ILE A 219 -3.66 -14.01 -19.04
CA ILE A 219 -5.02 -13.49 -18.88
C ILE A 219 -5.02 -11.99 -19.16
N PRO A 220 -5.54 -11.55 -20.33
CA PRO A 220 -5.58 -10.13 -20.67
C PRO A 220 -6.34 -9.30 -19.64
N GLY A 221 -5.77 -8.16 -19.26
CA GLY A 221 -6.38 -7.23 -18.30
C GLY A 221 -6.18 -7.59 -16.83
N LEU A 222 -5.66 -8.78 -16.52
CA LEU A 222 -5.40 -9.19 -15.13
C LEU A 222 -4.07 -8.60 -14.61
N VAL A 223 -4.12 -7.90 -13.49
CA VAL A 223 -2.91 -7.47 -12.76
C VAL A 223 -2.27 -8.69 -12.10
N GLN A 224 -1.04 -9.00 -12.51
CA GLN A 224 -0.28 -10.12 -11.96
C GLN A 224 0.48 -9.75 -10.69
N THR A 225 1.09 -8.56 -10.68
CA THR A 225 1.96 -8.10 -9.59
C THR A 225 1.74 -6.62 -9.34
N SER A 226 1.52 -6.26 -8.10
CA SER A 226 1.31 -4.88 -7.68
C SER A 226 1.87 -4.60 -6.28
N CYS A 227 2.07 -3.32 -6.00
CA CYS A 227 2.45 -2.81 -4.69
C CYS A 227 1.66 -1.53 -4.39
N ASN A 228 1.25 -1.33 -3.16
CA ASN A 228 0.58 -0.12 -2.71
C ASN A 228 1.18 0.38 -1.40
N LEU A 229 1.73 1.59 -1.40
CA LEU A 229 2.12 2.28 -0.16
C LEU A 229 0.84 2.75 0.55
N GLY A 230 0.28 1.89 1.40
CA GLY A 230 -1.00 2.11 2.05
C GLY A 230 -0.93 3.02 3.29
N ILE A 231 0.15 2.93 4.05
CA ILE A 231 0.35 3.75 5.26
C ILE A 231 1.74 4.38 5.21
N PHE A 232 1.81 5.65 5.57
CA PHE A 232 3.05 6.39 5.68
C PHE A 232 2.96 7.37 6.85
N HIS A 233 3.96 7.37 7.72
CA HIS A 233 4.00 8.23 8.88
C HIS A 233 5.43 8.64 9.22
N VAL A 234 5.64 9.92 9.50
CA VAL A 234 6.92 10.52 9.91
C VAL A 234 6.73 11.30 11.19
N THR A 235 7.53 10.95 12.19
CA THR A 235 7.67 11.69 13.45
C THR A 235 9.01 12.40 13.51
N ASP A 236 9.34 12.95 14.67
CA ASP A 236 10.63 13.58 14.97
C ASP A 236 11.83 12.61 14.99
N SER A 237 11.58 11.31 15.04
CA SER A 237 12.61 10.27 15.24
C SER A 237 12.52 9.08 14.30
N VAL A 238 11.40 8.88 13.61
CA VAL A 238 11.21 7.70 12.76
C VAL A 238 10.27 7.96 11.58
N LEU A 239 10.60 7.37 10.42
CA LEU A 239 9.67 7.11 9.33
C LEU A 239 9.22 5.65 9.45
N THR A 240 7.91 5.44 9.47
CA THR A 240 7.29 4.14 9.32
C THR A 240 6.42 4.11 8.06
N ALA A 241 6.44 3.00 7.35
CA ALA A 241 5.62 2.83 6.15
C ALA A 241 5.19 1.37 6.00
N VAL A 242 3.97 1.17 5.51
CA VAL A 242 3.44 -0.16 5.21
C VAL A 242 3.00 -0.21 3.76
N SER A 243 3.59 -1.14 3.01
CA SER A 243 3.21 -1.42 1.63
C SER A 243 2.58 -2.80 1.52
N SER A 244 1.39 -2.89 0.91
CA SER A 244 0.77 -4.16 0.54
C SER A 244 1.34 -4.62 -0.80
N VAL A 245 2.00 -5.77 -0.80
CA VAL A 245 2.59 -6.40 -2.00
C VAL A 245 1.75 -7.60 -2.38
N ARG A 246 1.33 -7.68 -3.64
CA ARG A 246 0.51 -8.76 -4.17
C ARG A 246 1.10 -9.31 -5.46
N SER A 247 1.06 -10.63 -5.64
CA SER A 247 1.41 -11.25 -6.91
C SER A 247 0.85 -12.67 -6.98
N SER A 248 0.37 -13.07 -8.17
CA SER A 248 0.08 -14.46 -8.47
C SER A 248 1.34 -15.27 -8.79
N VAL A 249 2.50 -14.62 -8.94
CA VAL A 249 3.81 -15.25 -9.18
C VAL A 249 4.73 -15.00 -7.99
N SER A 250 5.07 -16.06 -7.26
CA SER A 250 5.82 -16.00 -6.00
C SER A 250 7.16 -15.26 -6.14
N SER A 251 7.92 -15.53 -7.21
CA SER A 251 9.22 -14.89 -7.46
C SER A 251 9.11 -13.37 -7.69
N GLN A 252 8.03 -12.89 -8.31
CA GLN A 252 7.79 -11.47 -8.49
C GLN A 252 7.39 -10.77 -7.18
N LYS A 253 6.64 -11.45 -6.31
CA LYS A 253 6.39 -10.97 -4.94
C LYS A 253 7.69 -10.78 -4.19
N GLN A 254 8.57 -11.76 -4.22
CA GLN A 254 9.88 -11.68 -3.57
C GLN A 254 10.77 -10.57 -4.15
N MET A 255 10.72 -10.35 -5.47
CA MET A 255 11.45 -9.25 -6.11
C MET A 255 11.00 -7.88 -5.60
N LEU A 256 9.68 -7.65 -5.44
CA LEU A 256 9.19 -6.38 -4.88
C LEU A 256 9.58 -6.20 -3.41
N LEU A 257 9.48 -7.24 -2.59
CA LEU A 257 9.95 -7.21 -1.20
C LEU A 257 11.45 -6.90 -1.13
N ALA A 258 12.27 -7.53 -1.97
CA ALA A 258 13.71 -7.26 -2.03
C ALA A 258 14.02 -5.81 -2.46
N ARG A 259 13.24 -5.22 -3.37
CA ARG A 259 13.41 -3.80 -3.75
C ARG A 259 13.08 -2.85 -2.58
N ILE A 260 12.02 -3.14 -1.82
CA ILE A 260 11.65 -2.35 -0.64
C ILE A 260 12.74 -2.50 0.44
N ASP A 261 13.24 -3.71 0.65
CA ASP A 261 14.32 -3.96 1.62
C ASP A 261 15.60 -3.21 1.25
N ALA A 262 16.04 -3.33 0.00
CA ALA A 262 17.21 -2.62 -0.50
C ALA A 262 17.08 -1.09 -0.33
N LEU A 263 15.90 -0.52 -0.66
CA LEU A 263 15.63 0.90 -0.43
C LEU A 263 15.71 1.26 1.06
N SER A 264 15.10 0.44 1.92
CA SER A 264 15.13 0.65 3.37
C SER A 264 16.55 0.67 3.90
N GLN A 265 17.38 -0.29 3.51
CA GLN A 265 18.79 -0.38 3.90
C GLN A 265 19.62 0.81 3.39
N LEU A 266 19.43 1.22 2.12
CA LEU A 266 20.10 2.40 1.54
C LEU A 266 19.77 3.69 2.30
N LEU A 267 18.59 3.75 2.90
CA LEU A 267 18.14 4.88 3.72
C LEU A 267 18.41 4.66 5.23
N GLY A 268 19.21 3.64 5.60
CA GLY A 268 19.59 3.37 6.99
C GLY A 268 18.46 2.84 7.86
N GLY A 269 17.52 2.11 7.26
CA GLY A 269 16.38 1.48 7.93
C GLY A 269 16.36 -0.03 7.77
N SER A 270 15.21 -0.62 8.04
CA SER A 270 14.96 -2.06 7.95
C SER A 270 13.56 -2.34 7.44
N LEU A 271 13.37 -3.54 6.88
CA LEU A 271 12.10 -4.11 6.48
C LEU A 271 11.72 -5.26 7.42
N HIS A 272 10.46 -5.29 7.84
CA HIS A 272 9.83 -6.45 8.49
C HIS A 272 8.61 -6.88 7.69
N VAL A 273 8.57 -8.14 7.25
CA VAL A 273 7.46 -8.69 6.45
C VAL A 273 6.48 -9.42 7.36
N THR A 274 5.19 -9.07 7.26
CA THR A 274 4.11 -9.70 8.02
C THR A 274 2.98 -10.14 7.09
N GLY A 275 2.08 -10.99 7.58
CA GLY A 275 0.88 -11.41 6.83
C GLY A 275 1.19 -12.05 5.48
N ALA A 276 2.33 -12.74 5.36
CA ALA A 276 2.72 -13.36 4.10
C ALA A 276 1.92 -14.64 3.86
N TYR A 277 1.29 -14.71 2.69
CA TYR A 277 0.61 -15.94 2.23
C TYR A 277 0.99 -16.25 0.78
N PRO A 278 0.93 -17.56 0.39
CA PRO A 278 1.37 -17.99 -0.93
C PRO A 278 0.39 -17.57 -2.02
N ALA A 279 0.90 -17.49 -3.24
CA ALA A 279 0.09 -17.40 -4.44
C ALA A 279 -0.46 -18.77 -4.84
N TRP A 280 -1.61 -18.76 -5.50
CA TRP A 280 -2.12 -19.88 -6.27
C TRP A 280 -2.05 -19.48 -7.74
N GLU A 281 -1.01 -19.98 -8.42
CA GLU A 281 -0.73 -19.60 -9.79
C GLU A 281 -1.73 -20.25 -10.76
N TYR A 282 -2.12 -19.49 -11.80
CA TYR A 282 -2.94 -20.03 -12.89
C TYR A 282 -2.21 -21.13 -13.66
N ARG A 283 -2.91 -22.22 -13.93
CA ARG A 283 -2.43 -23.31 -14.77
C ARG A 283 -3.46 -23.57 -15.88
N ARG A 284 -2.99 -23.59 -17.15
CA ARG A 284 -3.87 -23.85 -18.30
C ARG A 284 -4.39 -25.30 -18.33
N GLU A 285 -3.60 -26.21 -17.78
CA GLU A 285 -3.92 -27.63 -17.71
C GLU A 285 -3.84 -28.05 -16.24
N SER A 286 -4.95 -28.55 -15.72
CA SER A 286 -5.06 -29.02 -14.33
C SER A 286 -5.76 -30.37 -14.26
#